data_e1364f931414a23733c9f85856ed1342
#
_entry.id   e1364f931414a23733c9f85856ed1342
#
_cell.length_a   1.000
_cell.length_b   1.000
_cell.length_c   1.000
_cell.angle_alpha   90.00
_cell.angle_beta   90.00
_cell.angle_gamma   90.00
#
_symmetry.space_group_name_H-M   'P 1'
#
loop_
_entity.id
_entity.type
_entity.pdbx_description
1 polymer ?
#
loop_
_entity_poly.entity_id
_entity_poly.type
_entity_poly.pdbx_seq_one_letter_code
_entity_poly.pdbx_strand_id
1 'polypeptide(L)'
;MGAYTHTMKGTLIAFTIATGKDRTRASDFAKKFYGQETSSHQGKYRYRRHGLLDDIPHCKLIRGVIIVKNEDVEQVTEFLKKNSALFHSRIIELTKKDCETLGLNSE
;
A
#
# COMPACT_ATOMS: atom_id res chain seq x y z
N MET A 1 -8.52 -26.22 -24.26
CA MET A 1 -8.44 -25.84 -23.56
C MET A 1 -7.69 -25.19 -23.31
N GLY A 2 -7.33 -24.97 -23.29
CA GLY A 2 -6.43 -24.29 -23.18
C GLY A 2 -6.24 -23.32 -22.49
N ALA A 3 -6.59 -23.26 -21.71
CA ALA A 3 -6.50 -22.23 -21.02
C ALA A 3 -5.29 -22.09 -20.35
N TYR A 4 -4.35 -21.50 -20.88
CA TYR A 4 -3.32 -21.06 -20.21
C TYR A 4 -3.65 -19.80 -19.62
N THR A 5 -4.11 -19.75 -18.45
CA THR A 5 -4.21 -18.53 -17.72
C THR A 5 -2.91 -18.39 -17.03
N HIS A 6 -2.13 -17.47 -17.44
CA HIS A 6 -1.04 -17.02 -16.65
C HIS A 6 -1.60 -16.26 -15.48
N THR A 7 -1.68 -16.91 -14.36
CA THR A 7 -2.12 -16.25 -13.14
C THR A 7 -0.94 -15.57 -12.54
N MET A 8 -1.00 -14.27 -12.46
CA MET A 8 0.02 -13.51 -11.76
C MET A 8 -0.35 -13.39 -10.29
N LYS A 9 0.64 -13.43 -9.46
CA LYS A 9 0.42 -13.39 -8.02
C LYS A 9 1.03 -12.13 -7.42
N GLY A 10 0.41 -11.67 -6.38
CA GLY A 10 0.89 -10.56 -5.58
C GLY A 10 0.68 -10.87 -4.13
N THR A 11 0.91 -9.92 -3.27
CA THR A 11 0.74 -10.12 -1.84
C THR A 11 -0.24 -9.11 -1.28
N LEU A 12 -1.23 -9.63 -0.58
CA LEU A 12 -2.17 -8.79 0.17
C LEU A 12 -1.60 -8.60 1.56
N ILE A 13 -1.56 -7.37 2.02
CA ILE A 13 -1.07 -7.03 3.34
C ILE A 13 -2.17 -6.31 4.10
N ALA A 14 -2.58 -6.89 5.21
CA ALA A 14 -3.57 -6.29 6.11
C ALA A 14 -2.82 -5.82 7.35
N PHE A 15 -2.99 -4.57 7.72
CA PHE A 15 -2.21 -4.00 8.81
C PHE A 15 -3.04 -3.02 9.64
N THR A 16 -2.59 -2.83 10.87
CA THR A 16 -3.19 -1.84 11.74
C THR A 16 -2.13 -1.32 12.69
N ILE A 17 -2.33 -0.08 13.15
CA ILE A 17 -1.45 0.51 14.14
C ILE A 17 -2.16 0.47 15.47
N ALA A 18 -1.51 -0.17 16.44
CA ALA A 18 -2.04 -0.16 17.79
C ALA A 18 -1.68 1.19 18.41
N THR A 19 -2.63 2.08 18.48
CA THR A 19 -2.36 3.43 18.97
C THR A 19 -2.65 3.62 20.46
N GLY A 20 -3.37 2.70 21.05
CA GLY A 20 -3.81 2.90 22.43
C GLY A 20 -4.59 4.19 22.54
N LYS A 21 -4.11 5.09 23.37
CA LYS A 21 -4.75 6.39 23.54
C LYS A 21 -4.20 7.47 22.62
N ASP A 22 -3.14 7.17 21.87
CA ASP A 22 -2.47 8.17 21.06
C ASP A 22 -2.93 8.11 19.61
N ARG A 23 -3.88 8.92 19.26
CA ARG A 23 -4.40 8.99 17.89
C ARG A 23 -3.42 9.63 16.93
N THR A 24 -2.53 10.46 17.45
CA THR A 24 -1.55 11.15 16.62
C THR A 24 -0.63 10.18 15.93
N ARG A 25 -0.30 9.08 16.61
CA ARG A 25 0.58 8.06 16.05
C ARG A 25 0.01 7.43 14.78
N ALA A 26 -1.29 7.12 14.79
CA ALA A 26 -1.93 6.54 13.61
C ALA A 26 -1.96 7.54 12.46
N SER A 27 -2.23 8.80 12.77
CA SER A 27 -2.26 9.84 11.76
C SER A 27 -0.87 10.06 11.15
N ASP A 28 0.15 10.11 11.98
CA ASP A 28 1.52 10.30 11.49
C ASP A 28 1.97 9.10 10.64
N PHE A 29 1.62 7.90 11.06
CA PHE A 29 1.93 6.71 10.29
C PHE A 29 1.28 6.78 8.91
N ALA A 30 -0.01 7.13 8.86
CA ALA A 30 -0.74 7.19 7.61
C ALA A 30 -0.10 8.19 6.65
N LYS A 31 0.34 9.33 7.16
CA LYS A 31 1.00 10.34 6.33
C LYS A 31 2.31 9.83 5.75
N LYS A 32 3.08 9.10 6.53
CA LYS A 32 4.37 8.56 6.09
C LYS A 32 4.18 7.39 5.14
N PHE A 33 3.12 6.63 5.32
CA PHE A 33 2.87 5.43 4.53
C PHE A 33 2.17 5.77 3.21
N TYR A 34 1.04 6.48 3.29
CA TYR A 34 0.24 6.79 2.11
C TYR A 34 0.62 8.11 1.45
N GLY A 35 1.34 8.96 2.16
CA GLY A 35 1.59 10.32 1.70
C GLY A 35 0.46 11.26 2.10
N GLN A 36 0.64 12.51 1.86
CA GLN A 36 -0.37 13.50 2.23
C GLN A 36 -0.31 14.67 1.25
N GLU A 37 -1.47 15.06 0.76
CA GLU A 37 -1.58 16.29 0.01
C GLU A 37 -1.85 17.43 0.96
N THR A 38 -1.07 18.48 0.85
CA THR A 38 -1.25 19.65 1.67
C THR A 38 -1.49 20.85 0.77
N SER A 39 -2.28 21.79 1.26
CA SER A 39 -2.48 23.05 0.56
C SER A 39 -2.22 24.16 1.56
N SER A 40 -1.68 25.27 1.07
CA SER A 40 -1.45 26.42 1.91
C SER A 40 -1.99 27.67 1.23
N HIS A 41 -2.13 28.75 1.96
CA HIS A 41 -2.66 30.03 1.45
C HIS A 41 -3.99 29.84 0.75
N GLN A 42 -4.95 29.23 1.47
CA GLN A 42 -6.32 29.06 0.99
C GLN A 42 -6.38 28.24 -0.31
N GLY A 43 -5.51 27.24 -0.38
CA GLY A 43 -5.53 26.37 -1.54
C GLY A 43 -4.74 26.90 -2.73
N LYS A 44 -4.05 28.01 -2.55
CA LYS A 44 -3.30 28.61 -3.63
C LYS A 44 -2.06 27.80 -3.99
N TYR A 45 -1.47 27.12 -3.00
CA TYR A 45 -0.33 26.26 -3.22
C TYR A 45 -0.67 24.87 -2.75
N ARG A 46 -0.52 23.91 -3.66
CA ARG A 46 -0.73 22.51 -3.33
C ARG A 46 0.58 21.78 -3.49
N TYR A 47 0.96 21.02 -2.50
CA TYR A 47 2.11 20.14 -2.63
C TYR A 47 1.81 18.86 -1.88
N ARG A 48 2.51 17.81 -2.34
CA ARG A 48 2.28 16.49 -1.77
C ARG A 48 3.48 16.08 -0.95
N ARG A 49 3.23 15.61 0.27
CA ARG A 49 4.26 14.97 1.06
C ARG A 49 4.32 13.52 0.63
N HIS A 50 5.53 13.08 0.28
CA HIS A 50 5.74 11.76 -0.25
C HIS A 50 5.59 10.71 0.85
N GLY A 51 4.83 9.66 0.56
CA GLY A 51 4.75 8.51 1.44
C GLY A 51 5.44 7.31 0.81
N LEU A 52 5.61 6.26 1.58
CA LEU A 52 6.26 5.06 1.08
C LEU A 52 5.55 4.49 -0.14
N LEU A 53 4.23 4.42 -0.10
CA LEU A 53 3.46 3.84 -1.19
C LEU A 53 3.44 4.67 -2.46
N ASP A 54 3.87 5.93 -2.38
CA ASP A 54 3.98 6.73 -3.60
C ASP A 54 5.06 6.18 -4.53
N ASP A 55 6.05 5.48 -3.97
CA ASP A 55 7.12 4.88 -4.77
C ASP A 55 6.89 3.41 -5.08
N ILE A 56 5.83 2.84 -4.54
CA ILE A 56 5.54 1.41 -4.70
C ILE A 56 4.19 1.25 -5.35
N PRO A 57 4.13 0.60 -6.52
CA PRO A 57 2.83 0.32 -7.12
C PRO A 57 1.99 -0.53 -6.17
N HIS A 58 0.75 -0.15 -5.96
CA HIS A 58 -0.10 -0.84 -5.01
C HIS A 58 -1.58 -0.67 -5.37
N CYS A 59 -2.39 -1.58 -4.84
CA CYS A 59 -3.84 -1.47 -4.92
C CYS A 59 -4.33 -1.29 -3.49
N LYS A 60 -4.97 -0.19 -3.19
CA LYS A 60 -5.56 0.03 -1.88
C LYS A 60 -7.00 -0.46 -1.93
N LEU A 61 -7.31 -1.51 -1.18
CA LEU A 61 -8.66 -2.06 -1.17
C LEU A 61 -9.54 -1.31 -0.18
N ILE A 62 -9.06 -1.21 1.03
CA ILE A 62 -9.68 -0.40 2.07
C ILE A 62 -8.56 0.10 2.96
N ARG A 63 -8.90 0.95 3.92
CA ARG A 63 -7.89 1.43 4.85
C ARG A 63 -7.29 0.27 5.62
N GLY A 64 -5.99 0.11 5.52
CA GLY A 64 -5.27 -0.96 6.19
C GLY A 64 -5.13 -2.24 5.39
N VAL A 65 -5.63 -2.27 4.14
CA VAL A 65 -5.48 -3.46 3.30
C VAL A 65 -5.01 -3.04 1.92
N ILE A 66 -3.82 -3.51 1.55
CA ILE A 66 -3.24 -3.18 0.26
C ILE A 66 -2.74 -4.45 -0.43
N ILE A 67 -2.56 -4.37 -1.71
CA ILE A 67 -1.92 -5.42 -2.50
C ILE A 67 -0.70 -4.81 -3.15
N VAL A 68 0.44 -5.49 -3.05
CA VAL A 68 1.67 -5.04 -3.68
C VAL A 68 2.29 -6.21 -4.47
N LYS A 69 3.25 -5.89 -5.31
CA LYS A 69 3.99 -6.93 -6.02
C LYS A 69 4.83 -7.71 -5.01
N ASN A 70 5.06 -8.98 -5.31
CA ASN A 70 5.83 -9.82 -4.39
C ASN A 70 7.23 -9.27 -4.12
N GLU A 71 7.83 -8.62 -5.12
CA GLU A 71 9.16 -8.04 -4.95
C GLU A 71 9.19 -6.84 -4.01
N ASP A 72 8.05 -6.23 -3.76
CA ASP A 72 7.98 -5.05 -2.90
C ASP A 72 7.55 -5.36 -1.47
N VAL A 73 7.20 -6.61 -1.18
CA VAL A 73 6.67 -7.00 0.14
C VAL A 73 7.66 -6.70 1.25
N GLU A 74 8.94 -7.02 1.04
CA GLU A 74 9.93 -6.83 2.08
C GLU A 74 10.05 -5.37 2.50
N GLN A 75 10.06 -4.47 1.52
CA GLN A 75 10.16 -3.04 1.80
C GLN A 75 8.96 -2.55 2.61
N VAL A 76 7.78 -3.00 2.25
CA VAL A 76 6.56 -2.59 2.95
C VAL A 76 6.52 -3.16 4.36
N THR A 77 6.83 -4.45 4.51
CA THR A 77 6.75 -5.08 5.84
C THR A 77 7.82 -4.54 6.78
N GLU A 78 9.00 -4.19 6.26
CA GLU A 78 10.01 -3.57 7.11
C GLU A 78 9.55 -2.22 7.64
N PHE A 79 8.89 -1.44 6.80
CA PHE A 79 8.33 -0.16 7.23
C PHE A 79 7.29 -0.38 8.32
N LEU A 80 6.42 -1.38 8.14
CA LEU A 80 5.40 -1.69 9.13
C LEU A 80 6.02 -2.11 10.45
N LYS A 81 7.06 -2.93 10.40
CA LYS A 81 7.77 -3.36 11.62
C LYS A 81 8.41 -2.18 12.34
N LYS A 82 9.03 -1.27 11.59
CA LYS A 82 9.67 -0.10 12.20
C LYS A 82 8.67 0.79 12.92
N ASN A 83 7.44 0.79 12.48
CA ASN A 83 6.41 1.61 13.08
C ASN A 83 5.54 0.83 14.07
N SER A 84 5.97 -0.37 14.43
CA SER A 84 5.24 -1.23 15.39
C SER A 84 3.81 -1.52 14.95
N ALA A 85 3.62 -1.65 13.66
CA ALA A 85 2.32 -2.02 13.12
C ALA A 85 2.13 -3.52 13.23
N LEU A 86 0.89 -3.93 13.44
CA LEU A 86 0.54 -5.34 13.35
C LEU A 86 0.12 -5.60 11.91
N PHE A 87 0.60 -6.68 11.32
CA PHE A 87 0.22 -6.96 9.94
C PHE A 87 0.23 -8.44 9.66
N HIS A 88 -0.52 -8.81 8.64
CA HIS A 88 -0.56 -10.16 8.09
C HIS A 88 -0.44 -10.05 6.59
N SER A 89 0.24 -10.99 5.99
CA SER A 89 0.39 -11.01 4.54
C SER A 89 -0.03 -12.35 3.98
N ARG A 90 -0.56 -12.34 2.77
CA ARG A 90 -0.98 -13.55 2.08
C ARG A 90 -0.69 -13.39 0.60
N ILE A 91 -0.19 -14.44 -0.01
CA ILE A 91 0.00 -14.43 -1.46
C ILE A 91 -1.35 -14.72 -2.09
N ILE A 92 -1.74 -13.92 -3.06
CA ILE A 92 -3.03 -14.05 -3.72
C ILE A 92 -2.87 -14.04 -5.22
N GLU A 93 -3.89 -14.52 -5.91
CA GLU A 93 -3.94 -14.39 -7.35
C GLU A 93 -4.47 -13.01 -7.69
N LEU A 94 -3.86 -12.37 -8.66
CA LEU A 94 -4.23 -11.02 -9.04
C LEU A 94 -5.28 -11.06 -10.14
N THR A 95 -6.25 -10.15 -10.07
CA THR A 95 -7.19 -9.95 -11.16
C THR A 95 -6.50 -9.15 -12.26
N LYS A 96 -7.13 -9.09 -13.43
CA LYS A 96 -6.60 -8.29 -14.51
C LYS A 96 -6.45 -6.82 -14.10
N LYS A 97 -7.43 -6.32 -13.36
CA LYS A 97 -7.41 -4.94 -12.90
C LYS A 97 -6.26 -4.72 -11.92
N ASP A 98 -6.00 -5.70 -11.04
CA ASP A 98 -4.89 -5.60 -10.10
C ASP A 98 -3.58 -5.53 -10.85
N CYS A 99 -3.42 -6.34 -11.89
CA CYS A 99 -2.20 -6.34 -12.69
C CYS A 99 -1.99 -5.00 -13.37
N GLU A 100 -3.05 -4.41 -13.89
CA GLU A 100 -2.96 -3.09 -14.52
C GLU A 100 -2.52 -2.03 -13.52
N THR A 101 -3.11 -2.05 -12.34
CA THR A 101 -2.78 -1.08 -11.29
C THR A 101 -1.34 -1.24 -10.83
N LEU A 102 -0.86 -2.47 -10.75
CA LEU A 102 0.51 -2.74 -10.30
C LEU A 102 1.54 -2.60 -11.42
N GLY A 103 1.11 -2.34 -12.64
CA GLY A 103 2.03 -2.23 -13.76
C GLY A 103 2.57 -3.56 -14.23
N LEU A 104 1.86 -4.66 -13.95
CA LEU A 104 2.27 -5.97 -14.40
C LEU A 104 1.59 -6.30 -15.70
N ASN A 105 2.39 -6.78 -16.66
CA ASN A 105 1.81 -7.16 -17.93
C ASN A 105 1.53 -8.64 -17.91
N SER A 106 0.27 -8.98 -18.10
CA SER A 106 -0.05 -10.37 -18.27
C SER A 106 -0.24 -10.60 -19.74
N GLU A 107 0.61 -11.30 -20.32
CA GLU A 107 0.36 -11.65 -21.69
C GLU A 107 -0.03 -13.03 -21.83
#